data_9a9f5fc6682d0086832d782510dd2a7f
#
_entry.id   9a9f5fc6682d0086832d782510dd2a7f
#
_cell.length_a   1.000
_cell.length_b   1.000
_cell.length_c   1.000
_cell.angle_alpha   90.00
_cell.angle_beta   90.00
_cell.angle_gamma   90.00
#
_symmetry.space_group_name_H-M   'P 1'
#
loop_
_entity.id
_entity.type
_entity.pdbx_description
1 polymer ?
#
loop_
_entity_poly.entity_id
_entity_poly.type
_entity_poly.pdbx_seq_one_letter_code
_entity_poly.pdbx_strand_id
1 'polypeptide(L)'
;MIKLHGFSSSNYFNVPKLALLEKGVPFEEVVSYTGVGPKYRPEYLDKSPLGKVPALETPEGFISESRAILEYIERAHPEPSLLPGTAFGIAKVHEFSQFVELYFELVARRLIPNLLSGTAPDPAVLKEFEVSIKKAVKALPKLSNFEHFAYGDQFTQADIAAILNLPIVRSVGMQFLGKDPLGEVPGLNSYCARMEERPHVKQVRADATADRPNFMAHLKALYGI
;
A
#
# COMPACT_ATOMS: atom_id res chain seq x y z
N MET A 1 22.68 6.99 6.76
CA MET A 1 21.43 7.61 6.28
C MET A 1 20.60 6.49 5.68
N ILE A 2 19.33 6.41 6.00
CA ILE A 2 18.38 5.42 5.45
C ILE A 2 18.06 5.80 4.00
N LYS A 3 18.03 4.80 3.10
CA LYS A 3 17.53 5.02 1.73
C LYS A 3 16.39 4.07 1.43
N LEU A 4 15.34 4.62 0.82
CA LEU A 4 14.16 3.86 0.43
C LEU A 4 14.15 3.71 -1.09
N HIS A 5 14.35 2.48 -1.57
CA HIS A 5 14.40 2.14 -2.98
C HIS A 5 13.00 1.78 -3.50
N GLY A 6 12.58 2.43 -4.57
CA GLY A 6 11.31 2.19 -5.22
C GLY A 6 10.83 3.39 -6.02
N PHE A 7 9.52 3.55 -6.15
CA PHE A 7 8.92 4.64 -6.92
C PHE A 7 7.53 5.01 -6.36
N SER A 8 7.20 6.30 -6.42
CA SER A 8 6.05 6.85 -5.73
C SER A 8 4.68 6.42 -6.29
N SER A 9 4.62 5.90 -7.52
CA SER A 9 3.39 5.29 -8.06
C SER A 9 3.07 3.91 -7.44
N SER A 10 4.00 3.32 -6.66
CA SER A 10 3.79 2.05 -5.97
C SER A 10 3.17 2.27 -4.59
N ASN A 11 1.97 1.69 -4.35
CA ASN A 11 1.37 1.71 -3.02
C ASN A 11 2.27 1.07 -1.95
N TYR A 12 2.95 -0.02 -2.26
CA TYR A 12 3.85 -0.70 -1.33
C TYR A 12 5.10 0.12 -0.99
N PHE A 13 5.64 0.89 -1.95
CA PHE A 13 6.71 1.85 -1.66
C PHE A 13 6.23 2.94 -0.71
N ASN A 14 5.00 3.41 -0.91
CA ASN A 14 4.43 4.47 -0.09
C ASN A 14 4.12 4.03 1.36
N VAL A 15 4.03 2.73 1.65
CA VAL A 15 3.82 2.22 3.01
C VAL A 15 4.95 2.65 3.96
N PRO A 16 6.22 2.26 3.74
CA PRO A 16 7.32 2.73 4.58
C PRO A 16 7.61 4.23 4.39
N LYS A 17 7.39 4.80 3.20
CA LYS A 17 7.53 6.25 2.98
C LYS A 17 6.65 7.06 3.91
N LEU A 18 5.36 6.72 3.99
CA LEU A 18 4.43 7.40 4.88
C LEU A 18 4.81 7.22 6.36
N ALA A 19 5.26 6.02 6.74
CA ALA A 19 5.74 5.78 8.11
C ALA A 19 6.96 6.63 8.47
N LEU A 20 7.95 6.74 7.59
CA LEU A 20 9.13 7.57 7.79
C LEU A 20 8.76 9.05 7.92
N LEU A 21 7.85 9.54 7.08
CA LEU A 21 7.33 10.91 7.14
C LEU A 21 6.59 11.19 8.45
N GLU A 22 5.67 10.31 8.87
CA GLU A 22 4.89 10.47 10.10
C GLU A 22 5.78 10.42 11.36
N LYS A 23 6.90 9.70 11.29
CA LYS A 23 7.91 9.65 12.37
C LYS A 23 8.94 10.78 12.30
N GLY A 24 8.94 11.58 11.24
CA GLY A 24 9.96 12.62 11.03
C GLY A 24 11.37 12.08 10.84
N VAL A 25 11.51 10.83 10.38
CA VAL A 25 12.80 10.20 10.13
C VAL A 25 13.32 10.63 8.77
N PRO A 26 14.51 11.26 8.69
CA PRO A 26 15.11 11.65 7.41
C PRO A 26 15.56 10.43 6.61
N PHE A 27 15.24 10.41 5.32
CA PHE A 27 15.61 9.37 4.39
C PHE A 27 15.82 9.93 2.98
N GLU A 28 16.53 9.18 2.15
CA GLU A 28 16.72 9.44 0.72
C GLU A 28 15.82 8.49 -0.10
N GLU A 29 15.09 9.04 -1.06
CA GLU A 29 14.36 8.22 -2.04
C GLU A 29 15.27 7.88 -3.21
N VAL A 30 15.47 6.59 -3.47
CA VAL A 30 16.23 6.09 -4.61
C VAL A 30 15.28 5.51 -5.63
N VAL A 31 14.99 6.26 -6.69
CA VAL A 31 14.07 5.85 -7.74
C VAL A 31 14.54 4.55 -8.39
N SER A 32 13.73 3.51 -8.26
CA SER A 32 14.01 2.16 -8.75
C SER A 32 12.75 1.56 -9.37
N TYR A 33 12.56 1.74 -10.67
CA TYR A 33 11.50 1.04 -11.39
C TYR A 33 11.96 -0.40 -11.65
N THR A 34 11.30 -1.34 -11.00
CA THR A 34 11.53 -2.77 -11.20
C THR A 34 10.56 -3.30 -12.24
N GLY A 35 11.07 -4.15 -13.14
CA GLY A 35 10.22 -4.87 -14.06
C GLY A 35 9.49 -6.03 -13.37
N VAL A 36 8.56 -6.66 -14.07
CA VAL A 36 7.89 -7.90 -13.65
C VAL A 36 8.28 -9.04 -14.58
N GLY A 37 8.33 -10.26 -14.03
CA GLY A 37 8.71 -11.45 -14.79
C GLY A 37 10.16 -11.38 -15.26
N PRO A 38 10.46 -11.86 -16.48
CA PRO A 38 11.83 -11.97 -16.97
C PRO A 38 12.52 -10.62 -17.29
N LYS A 39 11.82 -9.50 -17.15
CA LYS A 39 12.33 -8.15 -17.42
C LYS A 39 12.69 -7.35 -16.17
N TYR A 40 12.74 -7.98 -14.99
CA TYR A 40 13.22 -7.31 -13.79
C TYR A 40 14.74 -7.12 -13.84
N ARG A 41 15.24 -6.15 -13.07
CA ARG A 41 16.67 -5.84 -13.01
C ARG A 41 17.39 -6.81 -12.07
N PRO A 42 18.35 -7.60 -12.57
CA PRO A 42 19.07 -8.57 -11.73
C PRO A 42 19.77 -7.92 -10.52
N GLU A 43 20.32 -6.72 -10.70
CA GLU A 43 20.99 -5.96 -9.65
C GLU A 43 20.09 -5.52 -8.51
N TYR A 44 18.77 -5.56 -8.71
CA TYR A 44 17.82 -5.26 -7.65
C TYR A 44 17.52 -6.49 -6.75
N LEU A 45 17.87 -7.69 -7.20
CA LEU A 45 17.67 -8.91 -6.42
C LEU A 45 18.52 -8.94 -5.14
N ASP A 46 19.69 -8.28 -5.15
CA ASP A 46 20.51 -8.14 -3.95
C ASP A 46 19.84 -7.26 -2.88
N LYS A 47 18.88 -6.41 -3.28
CA LYS A 47 18.12 -5.54 -2.38
C LYS A 47 16.78 -6.16 -1.99
N SER A 48 16.15 -6.88 -2.90
CA SER A 48 14.85 -7.52 -2.73
C SER A 48 14.84 -8.84 -3.49
N PRO A 49 14.76 -9.99 -2.81
CA PRO A 49 14.91 -11.32 -3.44
C PRO A 49 13.89 -11.63 -4.55
N LEU A 50 12.71 -11.01 -4.48
CA LEU A 50 11.68 -11.11 -5.53
C LEU A 50 11.74 -9.98 -6.57
N GLY A 51 12.75 -9.09 -6.50
CA GLY A 51 12.85 -7.93 -7.39
C GLY A 51 11.71 -6.93 -7.24
N LYS A 52 10.99 -6.94 -6.11
CA LYS A 52 9.85 -6.05 -5.86
C LYS A 52 10.26 -4.85 -5.00
N VAL A 53 9.58 -3.75 -5.18
CA VAL A 53 9.69 -2.57 -4.32
C VAL A 53 8.66 -2.63 -3.19
N PRO A 54 8.96 -2.05 -2.02
CA PRO A 54 10.18 -1.32 -1.63
C PRO A 54 11.34 -2.22 -1.19
N ALA A 55 12.54 -1.62 -1.13
CA ALA A 55 13.65 -2.12 -0.31
C ALA A 55 14.20 -0.96 0.52
N LEU A 56 14.45 -1.19 1.81
CA LEU A 56 15.09 -0.23 2.71
C LEU A 56 16.57 -0.56 2.82
N GLU A 57 17.44 0.41 2.50
CA GLU A 57 18.87 0.33 2.72
C GLU A 57 19.22 0.96 4.06
N THR A 58 19.86 0.19 4.92
CA THR A 58 20.34 0.59 6.24
C THR A 58 21.84 0.37 6.34
N PRO A 59 22.53 0.87 7.38
CA PRO A 59 23.94 0.56 7.59
C PRO A 59 24.23 -0.95 7.75
N GLU A 60 23.24 -1.74 8.16
CA GLU A 60 23.38 -3.20 8.36
C GLU A 60 23.08 -4.01 7.10
N GLY A 61 22.42 -3.42 6.10
CA GLY A 61 22.05 -4.08 4.85
C GLY A 61 20.65 -3.71 4.36
N PHE A 62 20.12 -4.54 3.46
CA PHE A 62 18.81 -4.33 2.85
C PHE A 62 17.70 -5.11 3.57
N ILE A 63 16.53 -4.48 3.68
CA ILE A 63 15.29 -5.10 4.14
C ILE A 63 14.25 -4.95 3.05
N SER A 64 13.65 -6.04 2.61
CA SER A 64 12.49 -6.04 1.72
C SER A 64 11.22 -6.37 2.49
N GLU A 65 10.06 -6.34 1.82
CA GLU A 65 8.71 -6.49 2.38
C GLU A 65 8.28 -5.30 3.27
N SER A 66 7.22 -4.62 2.85
CA SER A 66 6.75 -3.40 3.51
C SER A 66 6.50 -3.57 5.01
N ARG A 67 5.98 -4.74 5.43
CA ARG A 67 5.71 -5.03 6.85
C ARG A 67 6.99 -5.19 7.66
N ALA A 68 7.99 -5.87 7.11
CA ALA A 68 9.31 -6.01 7.76
C ALA A 68 10.01 -4.65 7.88
N ILE A 69 9.88 -3.82 6.85
CA ILE A 69 10.41 -2.45 6.87
C ILE A 69 9.71 -1.61 7.94
N LEU A 70 8.37 -1.70 8.07
CA LEU A 70 7.62 -1.01 9.13
C LEU A 70 8.07 -1.44 10.53
N GLU A 71 8.29 -2.73 10.75
CA GLU A 71 8.80 -3.24 12.04
C GLU A 71 10.19 -2.70 12.35
N TYR A 72 11.09 -2.68 11.35
CA TYR A 72 12.42 -2.07 11.52
C TYR A 72 12.31 -0.59 11.88
N ILE A 73 11.52 0.19 11.12
CA ILE A 73 11.34 1.62 11.39
C ILE A 73 10.80 1.85 12.79
N GLU A 74 9.80 1.09 13.23
CA GLU A 74 9.19 1.20 14.55
C GLU A 74 10.19 0.92 15.67
N ARG A 75 11.05 -0.11 15.52
CA ARG A 75 12.07 -0.47 16.49
C ARG A 75 13.26 0.47 16.52
N ALA A 76 13.73 0.90 15.35
CA ALA A 76 14.87 1.81 15.22
C ALA A 76 14.52 3.24 15.63
N HIS A 77 13.26 3.64 15.44
CA HIS A 77 12.75 4.98 15.74
C HIS A 77 11.42 4.88 16.49
N PRO A 78 11.42 4.56 17.79
CA PRO A 78 10.19 4.25 18.52
C PRO A 78 9.22 5.44 18.64
N GLU A 79 9.72 6.66 18.61
CA GLU A 79 8.89 7.86 18.76
C GLU A 79 8.85 8.74 17.50
N PRO A 80 7.67 9.30 17.16
CA PRO A 80 6.35 8.94 17.69
C PRO A 80 5.95 7.53 17.28
N SER A 81 5.31 6.76 18.17
CA SER A 81 4.91 5.39 17.87
C SER A 81 3.76 5.34 16.86
N LEU A 82 3.87 4.43 15.88
CA LEU A 82 2.79 4.05 14.95
C LEU A 82 2.08 2.75 15.37
N LEU A 83 2.30 2.32 16.61
CA LEU A 83 1.64 1.17 17.23
C LEU A 83 1.06 1.56 18.59
N PRO A 84 -0.06 0.94 19.03
CA PRO A 84 -0.59 1.13 20.39
C PRO A 84 0.35 0.60 21.46
N GLY A 85 0.24 1.14 22.70
CA GLY A 85 1.12 0.77 23.80
C GLY A 85 0.87 -0.63 24.43
N THR A 86 -0.09 -1.42 23.94
CA THR A 86 -0.42 -2.74 24.50
C THR A 86 -0.19 -3.86 23.47
N ALA A 87 0.23 -5.03 23.95
CA ALA A 87 0.42 -6.20 23.08
C ALA A 87 -0.85 -6.55 22.28
N PHE A 88 -2.03 -6.48 22.91
CA PHE A 88 -3.29 -6.72 22.23
C PHE A 88 -3.58 -5.66 21.15
N GLY A 89 -3.37 -4.38 21.46
CA GLY A 89 -3.53 -3.29 20.48
C GLY A 89 -2.59 -3.44 19.28
N ILE A 90 -1.31 -3.77 19.53
CA ILE A 90 -0.35 -4.08 18.47
C ILE A 90 -0.85 -5.22 17.59
N ALA A 91 -1.32 -6.32 18.19
CA ALA A 91 -1.87 -7.46 17.47
C ALA A 91 -3.08 -7.07 16.61
N LYS A 92 -3.97 -6.19 17.12
CA LYS A 92 -5.14 -5.70 16.37
C LYS A 92 -4.76 -4.81 15.20
N VAL A 93 -3.75 -3.95 15.34
CA VAL A 93 -3.20 -3.16 14.23
C VAL A 93 -2.62 -4.08 13.14
N HIS A 94 -1.89 -5.11 13.53
CA HIS A 94 -1.36 -6.09 12.59
C HIS A 94 -2.46 -6.93 11.94
N GLU A 95 -3.47 -7.38 12.70
CA GLU A 95 -4.64 -8.11 12.18
C GLU A 95 -5.35 -7.29 11.11
N PHE A 96 -5.68 -6.02 11.40
CA PHE A 96 -6.33 -5.13 10.46
C PHE A 96 -5.47 -4.92 9.20
N SER A 97 -4.18 -4.60 9.37
CA SER A 97 -3.29 -4.33 8.25
C SER A 97 -3.13 -5.54 7.34
N GLN A 98 -2.91 -6.74 7.91
CA GLN A 98 -2.83 -7.98 7.14
C GLN A 98 -4.15 -8.30 6.45
N PHE A 99 -5.27 -8.04 7.12
CA PHE A 99 -6.60 -8.23 6.51
C PHE A 99 -6.77 -7.37 5.27
N VAL A 100 -6.40 -6.10 5.33
CA VAL A 100 -6.44 -5.18 4.19
C VAL A 100 -5.48 -5.63 3.07
N GLU A 101 -4.27 -6.02 3.42
CA GLU A 101 -3.29 -6.46 2.43
C GLU A 101 -3.70 -7.77 1.73
N LEU A 102 -4.08 -8.79 2.48
CA LEU A 102 -4.31 -10.13 1.95
C LEU A 102 -5.68 -10.28 1.26
N TYR A 103 -6.71 -9.65 1.82
CA TYR A 103 -8.09 -9.90 1.38
C TYR A 103 -8.70 -8.77 0.53
N PHE A 104 -8.04 -7.61 0.48
CA PHE A 104 -8.43 -6.52 -0.39
C PHE A 104 -7.36 -6.26 -1.46
N GLU A 105 -6.16 -5.84 -1.05
CA GLU A 105 -5.14 -5.38 -1.98
C GLU A 105 -4.63 -6.52 -2.88
N LEU A 106 -4.21 -7.63 -2.30
CA LEU A 106 -3.64 -8.76 -3.05
C LEU A 106 -4.66 -9.38 -4.01
N VAL A 107 -5.94 -9.36 -3.64
CA VAL A 107 -7.05 -9.80 -4.50
C VAL A 107 -7.23 -8.82 -5.67
N ALA A 108 -7.26 -7.51 -5.41
CA ALA A 108 -7.38 -6.48 -6.43
C ALA A 108 -6.13 -6.40 -7.34
N ARG A 109 -4.96 -6.66 -6.79
CA ARG A 109 -3.68 -6.62 -7.52
C ARG A 109 -3.64 -7.53 -8.74
N ARG A 110 -4.35 -8.61 -8.73
CA ARG A 110 -4.44 -9.53 -9.88
C ARG A 110 -5.06 -8.87 -11.12
N LEU A 111 -5.83 -7.80 -10.94
CA LEU A 111 -6.48 -7.02 -11.99
C LEU A 111 -5.72 -5.72 -12.34
N ILE A 112 -4.65 -5.39 -11.63
CA ILE A 112 -3.84 -4.19 -11.91
C ILE A 112 -3.23 -4.21 -13.32
N PRO A 113 -2.69 -5.33 -13.84
CA PRO A 113 -2.20 -5.35 -15.22
C PRO A 113 -3.26 -4.97 -16.24
N ASN A 114 -4.50 -5.45 -16.07
CA ASN A 114 -5.62 -5.09 -16.93
C ASN A 114 -6.04 -3.61 -16.76
N LEU A 115 -6.03 -3.11 -15.52
CA LEU A 115 -6.32 -1.70 -15.22
C LEU A 115 -5.30 -0.77 -15.91
N LEU A 116 -4.02 -1.12 -15.91
CA LEU A 116 -2.94 -0.30 -16.47
C LEU A 116 -2.90 -0.38 -18.01
N SER A 117 -3.19 -1.55 -18.59
CA SER A 117 -3.19 -1.75 -20.04
C SER A 117 -4.52 -1.41 -20.72
N GLY A 118 -5.59 -1.18 -19.94
CA GLY A 118 -6.94 -0.98 -20.49
C GLY A 118 -7.57 -2.23 -21.10
N THR A 119 -7.01 -3.42 -20.84
CA THR A 119 -7.51 -4.70 -21.37
C THR A 119 -8.59 -5.32 -20.48
N ALA A 120 -9.48 -6.12 -21.08
CA ALA A 120 -10.43 -6.88 -20.30
C ALA A 120 -9.73 -7.98 -19.48
N PRO A 121 -10.12 -8.19 -18.21
CA PRO A 121 -9.60 -9.28 -17.39
C PRO A 121 -10.21 -10.64 -17.79
N ASP A 122 -9.52 -11.71 -17.39
CA ASP A 122 -10.10 -13.04 -17.44
C ASP A 122 -11.38 -13.09 -16.60
N PRO A 123 -12.51 -13.58 -17.15
CA PRO A 123 -13.79 -13.63 -16.44
C PRO A 123 -13.73 -14.40 -15.11
N ALA A 124 -12.91 -15.46 -15.01
CA ALA A 124 -12.77 -16.22 -13.77
C ALA A 124 -12.04 -15.40 -12.70
N VAL A 125 -11.00 -14.64 -13.07
CA VAL A 125 -10.26 -13.76 -12.15
C VAL A 125 -11.15 -12.61 -11.69
N LEU A 126 -11.95 -12.03 -12.60
CA LEU A 126 -12.91 -10.98 -12.24
C LEU A 126 -13.98 -11.51 -11.27
N LYS A 127 -14.49 -12.71 -11.52
CA LYS A 127 -15.49 -13.36 -10.64
C LYS A 127 -14.92 -13.65 -9.26
N GLU A 128 -13.68 -14.14 -9.19
CA GLU A 128 -12.98 -14.38 -7.91
C GLU A 128 -12.81 -13.07 -7.13
N PHE A 129 -12.39 -11.99 -7.81
CA PHE A 129 -12.32 -10.65 -7.22
C PHE A 129 -13.68 -10.23 -6.62
N GLU A 130 -14.76 -10.29 -7.42
CA GLU A 130 -16.09 -9.88 -6.95
C GLU A 130 -16.53 -10.65 -5.68
N VAL A 131 -16.37 -11.98 -5.70
CA VAL A 131 -16.77 -12.84 -4.57
C VAL A 131 -15.93 -12.58 -3.34
N SER A 132 -14.60 -12.50 -3.51
CA SER A 132 -13.68 -12.31 -2.40
C SER A 132 -13.84 -10.94 -1.76
N ILE A 133 -13.94 -9.88 -2.56
CA ILE A 133 -14.15 -8.51 -2.05
C ILE A 133 -15.50 -8.39 -1.33
N LYS A 134 -16.57 -8.97 -1.86
CA LYS A 134 -17.89 -8.97 -1.20
C LYS A 134 -17.82 -9.63 0.19
N LYS A 135 -17.04 -10.70 0.34
CA LYS A 135 -16.81 -11.36 1.63
C LYS A 135 -15.99 -10.48 2.58
N ALA A 136 -14.91 -9.90 2.07
CA ALA A 136 -14.03 -9.03 2.87
C ALA A 136 -14.75 -7.76 3.34
N VAL A 137 -15.55 -7.12 2.48
CA VAL A 137 -16.39 -5.95 2.82
C VAL A 137 -17.35 -6.25 3.98
N LYS A 138 -17.98 -7.42 3.99
CA LYS A 138 -18.86 -7.83 5.10
C LYS A 138 -18.12 -8.04 6.43
N ALA A 139 -16.84 -8.41 6.37
CA ALA A 139 -16.03 -8.67 7.55
C ALA A 139 -15.37 -7.39 8.10
N LEU A 140 -15.07 -6.41 7.25
CA LEU A 140 -14.33 -5.20 7.60
C LEU A 140 -14.91 -4.41 8.79
N PRO A 141 -16.24 -4.21 8.94
CA PRO A 141 -16.83 -3.53 10.10
C PRO A 141 -16.62 -4.24 11.45
N LYS A 142 -16.18 -5.51 11.44
CA LYS A 142 -15.80 -6.22 12.67
C LYS A 142 -14.40 -5.89 13.14
N LEU A 143 -13.58 -5.29 12.27
CA LEU A 143 -12.19 -4.92 12.54
C LEU A 143 -12.02 -3.42 12.79
N SER A 144 -12.88 -2.60 12.20
CA SER A 144 -12.85 -1.14 12.33
C SER A 144 -14.24 -0.54 12.17
N ASN A 145 -14.57 0.46 12.98
CA ASN A 145 -15.73 1.33 12.80
C ASN A 145 -15.40 2.60 12.00
N PHE A 146 -14.12 2.88 11.75
CA PHE A 146 -13.62 4.07 11.04
C PHE A 146 -14.07 5.41 11.66
N GLU A 147 -14.37 5.42 12.96
CA GLU A 147 -14.89 6.61 13.64
C GLU A 147 -13.83 7.72 13.69
N HIS A 148 -12.64 7.40 14.17
CA HIS A 148 -11.49 8.33 14.24
C HIS A 148 -10.36 7.86 13.33
N PHE A 149 -9.79 6.71 13.60
CA PHE A 149 -8.74 6.04 12.85
C PHE A 149 -9.16 4.62 12.46
N ALA A 150 -8.31 3.93 11.69
CA ALA A 150 -8.56 2.52 11.34
C ALA A 150 -8.55 1.62 12.59
N TYR A 151 -7.78 1.98 13.62
CA TYR A 151 -7.78 1.34 14.92
C TYR A 151 -7.47 2.33 16.04
N GLY A 152 -8.34 2.39 17.06
CA GLY A 152 -8.13 3.23 18.24
C GLY A 152 -8.25 4.73 17.95
N ASP A 153 -7.55 5.53 18.78
CA ASP A 153 -7.70 6.98 18.84
C ASP A 153 -6.47 7.74 18.30
N GLN A 154 -5.51 7.02 17.71
CA GLN A 154 -4.30 7.61 17.13
C GLN A 154 -4.01 7.02 15.75
N PHE A 155 -3.25 7.76 14.94
CA PHE A 155 -2.75 7.29 13.66
C PHE A 155 -1.76 6.14 13.87
N THR A 156 -1.97 5.03 13.17
CA THR A 156 -1.16 3.81 13.31
C THR A 156 -0.80 3.19 11.96
N GLN A 157 -0.05 2.10 11.98
CA GLN A 157 0.21 1.29 10.78
C GLN A 157 -1.07 0.74 10.13
N ALA A 158 -2.18 0.63 10.88
CA ALA A 158 -3.48 0.26 10.31
C ALA A 158 -4.01 1.34 9.35
N ASP A 159 -3.82 2.63 9.69
CA ASP A 159 -4.21 3.74 8.82
C ASP A 159 -3.35 3.78 7.55
N ILE A 160 -2.06 3.54 7.68
CA ILE A 160 -1.14 3.43 6.52
C ILE A 160 -1.64 2.34 5.56
N ALA A 161 -1.98 1.16 6.09
CA ALA A 161 -2.50 0.05 5.29
C ALA A 161 -3.83 0.41 4.60
N ALA A 162 -4.77 1.02 5.33
CA ALA A 162 -6.08 1.42 4.79
C ALA A 162 -5.93 2.47 3.68
N ILE A 163 -5.21 3.56 3.95
CA ILE A 163 -5.06 4.70 3.05
C ILE A 163 -4.40 4.28 1.72
N LEU A 164 -3.40 3.42 1.77
CA LEU A 164 -2.60 3.09 0.59
C LEU A 164 -3.15 1.92 -0.21
N ASN A 165 -3.93 1.03 0.39
CA ASN A 165 -4.39 -0.19 -0.28
C ASN A 165 -5.87 -0.16 -0.68
N LEU A 166 -6.76 0.40 0.14
CA LEU A 166 -8.20 0.41 -0.19
C LEU A 166 -8.55 1.20 -1.47
N PRO A 167 -7.87 2.32 -1.83
CA PRO A 167 -8.12 3.00 -3.09
C PRO A 167 -7.90 2.13 -4.33
N ILE A 168 -6.99 1.14 -4.28
CA ILE A 168 -6.76 0.20 -5.38
C ILE A 168 -8.01 -0.65 -5.62
N VAL A 169 -8.62 -1.12 -4.55
CA VAL A 169 -9.87 -1.91 -4.61
C VAL A 169 -11.00 -1.10 -5.23
N ARG A 170 -11.13 0.19 -4.84
CA ARG A 170 -12.10 1.12 -5.43
C ARG A 170 -11.87 1.29 -6.94
N SER A 171 -10.62 1.55 -7.33
CA SER A 171 -10.25 1.75 -8.73
C SER A 171 -10.57 0.53 -9.59
N VAL A 172 -10.20 -0.66 -9.11
CA VAL A 172 -10.50 -1.93 -9.79
C VAL A 172 -12.00 -2.20 -9.86
N GLY A 173 -12.72 -1.96 -8.76
CA GLY A 173 -14.18 -2.14 -8.71
C GLY A 173 -14.92 -1.17 -9.65
N MET A 174 -14.55 0.10 -9.65
CA MET A 174 -15.14 1.09 -10.56
C MET A 174 -14.91 0.72 -12.02
N GLN A 175 -13.67 0.30 -12.37
CA GLN A 175 -13.31 -0.04 -13.74
C GLN A 175 -14.02 -1.30 -14.25
N PHE A 176 -14.06 -2.37 -13.46
CA PHE A 176 -14.48 -3.68 -13.96
C PHE A 176 -15.85 -4.14 -13.45
N LEU A 177 -16.37 -3.58 -12.35
CA LEU A 177 -17.70 -3.87 -11.84
C LEU A 177 -18.69 -2.71 -11.98
N GLY A 178 -18.23 -1.53 -12.42
CA GLY A 178 -19.06 -0.34 -12.58
C GLY A 178 -19.55 0.27 -11.24
N LYS A 179 -18.96 -0.14 -10.10
CA LYS A 179 -19.33 0.35 -8.77
C LYS A 179 -18.15 0.33 -7.80
N ASP A 180 -18.21 1.21 -6.78
CA ASP A 180 -17.29 1.17 -5.65
C ASP A 180 -17.65 0.03 -4.70
N PRO A 181 -16.80 -1.02 -4.58
CA PRO A 181 -17.10 -2.13 -3.68
C PRO A 181 -17.09 -1.74 -2.20
N LEU A 182 -16.45 -0.62 -1.85
CA LEU A 182 -16.29 -0.12 -0.49
C LEU A 182 -17.27 1.00 -0.14
N GLY A 183 -18.11 1.43 -1.10
CA GLY A 183 -18.96 2.61 -0.96
C GLY A 183 -19.97 2.54 0.19
N GLU A 184 -20.42 1.33 0.55
CA GLU A 184 -21.39 1.10 1.62
C GLU A 184 -20.75 0.72 2.97
N VAL A 185 -19.42 0.68 3.09
CA VAL A 185 -18.74 0.39 4.36
C VAL A 185 -18.97 1.55 5.34
N PRO A 186 -19.61 1.30 6.50
CA PRO A 186 -19.93 2.36 7.45
C PRO A 186 -18.70 3.12 7.91
N GLY A 187 -18.76 4.44 7.92
CA GLY A 187 -17.68 5.32 8.38
C GLY A 187 -16.49 5.48 7.42
N LEU A 188 -16.27 4.55 6.49
CA LEU A 188 -15.05 4.51 5.67
C LEU A 188 -14.89 5.76 4.79
N ASN A 189 -15.94 6.27 4.16
CA ASN A 189 -15.83 7.45 3.30
C ASN A 189 -15.45 8.70 4.08
N SER A 190 -16.06 8.92 5.24
CA SER A 190 -15.73 10.04 6.11
C SER A 190 -14.32 9.92 6.69
N TYR A 191 -13.91 8.71 7.06
CA TYR A 191 -12.54 8.41 7.47
C TYR A 191 -11.54 8.72 6.36
N CYS A 192 -11.75 8.22 5.14
CA CYS A 192 -10.86 8.50 4.00
C CYS A 192 -10.73 10.01 3.76
N ALA A 193 -11.84 10.76 3.78
CA ALA A 193 -11.83 12.21 3.61
C ALA A 193 -10.95 12.90 4.66
N ARG A 194 -11.04 12.50 5.94
CA ARG A 194 -10.19 13.05 7.01
C ARG A 194 -8.72 12.69 6.82
N MET A 195 -8.42 11.46 6.39
CA MET A 195 -7.04 11.00 6.19
C MET A 195 -6.38 11.72 5.01
N GLU A 196 -7.12 12.00 3.94
CA GLU A 196 -6.59 12.76 2.78
C GLU A 196 -6.23 14.23 3.15
N GLU A 197 -6.73 14.77 4.27
CA GLU A 197 -6.35 16.09 4.77
C GLU A 197 -5.00 16.12 5.52
N ARG A 198 -4.45 14.97 5.89
CA ARG A 198 -3.17 14.88 6.59
C ARG A 198 -2.01 15.33 5.69
N PRO A 199 -1.08 16.16 6.21
CA PRO A 199 0.01 16.73 5.39
C PRO A 199 0.85 15.65 4.67
N HIS A 200 1.26 14.59 5.37
CA HIS A 200 2.10 13.54 4.79
C HIS A 200 1.33 12.66 3.81
N VAL A 201 0.02 12.46 4.01
CA VAL A 201 -0.84 11.77 3.03
C VAL A 201 -0.94 12.60 1.75
N LYS A 202 -1.18 13.92 1.87
CA LYS A 202 -1.18 14.84 0.71
C LYS A 202 0.15 14.81 -0.04
N GLN A 203 1.26 14.81 0.68
CA GLN A 203 2.59 14.70 0.08
C GLN A 203 2.75 13.40 -0.71
N VAL A 204 2.46 12.25 -0.10
CA VAL A 204 2.55 10.94 -0.77
C VAL A 204 1.64 10.88 -2.01
N ARG A 205 0.44 11.47 -1.96
CA ARG A 205 -0.46 11.55 -3.12
C ARG A 205 0.09 12.44 -4.24
N ALA A 206 0.65 13.58 -3.87
CA ALA A 206 1.28 14.50 -4.83
C ALA A 206 2.48 13.84 -5.53
N ASP A 207 3.35 13.18 -4.75
CA ASP A 207 4.52 12.47 -5.27
C ASP A 207 4.10 11.31 -6.20
N ALA A 208 3.08 10.54 -5.83
CA ALA A 208 2.55 9.47 -6.68
C ALA A 208 1.96 10.01 -7.99
N THR A 209 1.29 11.16 -7.94
CA THR A 209 0.75 11.82 -9.13
C THR A 209 1.86 12.33 -10.04
N ALA A 210 2.89 12.94 -9.47
CA ALA A 210 4.05 13.45 -10.22
C ALA A 210 4.88 12.33 -10.86
N ASP A 211 5.00 11.18 -10.19
CA ASP A 211 5.74 10.00 -10.68
C ASP A 211 4.98 9.22 -11.78
N ARG A 212 3.65 9.32 -11.82
CA ARG A 212 2.83 8.49 -12.71
C ARG A 212 3.22 8.52 -14.19
N PRO A 213 3.53 9.67 -14.82
CA PRO A 213 4.00 9.70 -16.20
C PRO A 213 5.27 8.90 -16.43
N ASN A 214 6.23 8.99 -15.50
CA ASN A 214 7.50 8.26 -15.57
C ASN A 214 7.28 6.74 -15.43
N PHE A 215 6.43 6.34 -14.49
CA PHE A 215 6.05 4.94 -14.32
C PHE A 215 5.36 4.38 -15.57
N MET A 216 4.41 5.12 -16.16
CA MET A 216 3.74 4.70 -17.40
C MET A 216 4.72 4.62 -18.58
N ALA A 217 5.65 5.56 -18.71
CA ALA A 217 6.70 5.49 -19.71
C ALA A 217 7.59 4.25 -19.54
N HIS A 218 7.94 3.92 -18.29
CA HIS A 218 8.68 2.70 -17.96
C HIS A 218 7.93 1.43 -18.34
N LEU A 219 6.62 1.33 -18.04
CA LEU A 219 5.78 0.20 -18.43
C LEU A 219 5.69 0.06 -19.95
N LYS A 220 5.51 1.19 -20.65
CA LYS A 220 5.49 1.21 -22.12
C LYS A 220 6.80 0.68 -22.72
N ALA A 221 7.93 1.12 -22.18
CA ALA A 221 9.25 0.65 -22.65
C ALA A 221 9.46 -0.85 -22.41
N LEU A 222 8.94 -1.40 -21.31
CA LEU A 222 9.11 -2.80 -20.95
C LEU A 222 8.12 -3.74 -21.65
N TYR A 223 6.87 -3.33 -21.76
CA TYR A 223 5.75 -4.21 -22.13
C TYR A 223 5.00 -3.77 -23.38
N GLY A 224 5.24 -2.55 -23.89
CA GLY A 224 4.54 -2.02 -25.07
C GLY A 224 3.09 -1.64 -24.84
N ILE A 225 2.71 -1.31 -23.58
CA ILE A 225 1.34 -0.97 -23.19
C ILE A 225 1.15 0.56 -23.09
#